data_e0f2797a19ac97cd87dc33894fe5f521
#
_entry.id   e0f2797a19ac97cd87dc33894fe5f521
#
_cell.length_a   1.000
_cell.length_b   1.000
_cell.length_c   1.000
_cell.angle_alpha   90.00
_cell.angle_beta   90.00
_cell.angle_gamma   90.00
#
_symmetry.space_group_name_H-M   'P 1'
#
loop_
_entity.id
_entity.type
_entity.pdbx_description
1 polymer ?
#
loop_
_entity_poly.entity_id
_entity_poly.type
_entity_poly.pdbx_seq_one_letter_code
_entity_poly.pdbx_strand_id
1 'polypeptide(L)'
;MERFISLTPKNKGKGKDKAKFYAVAAGRKPGIYEIWEEAKEQITGFPGAVFKGFPTKEDAEAYIATTVVEPLVTGGIGITDLNEEQKTAFDAVISGDSIFITGPGGTGKSFLLQTLYTNYKGYSGGKKICITAMTGCAALLLGSWAKTLHSWAGIGLGRSPVDMAVKAILMDSKKKKRWIHTDCLVIDEVSMLTPALMEYLDTVGRQVRKRPDEPFGGIQLILVGDFYQLPPVSKDAQVSDKTFAFESPLWPQVVKKTIQLTQILRQKDPVFQQILNEARSGDLSPESYAALEARKTMTWKRQEIKPTLLFTKNQDVNSINSHQLEKLMGDARIFTAKTVKRPPRMQDTVLQMIVEKLDRDAPYEVELNIKEKSQVMLLTNQDPLAGLVNGSRGVVTGFSSDGYPLVKFLNGPAYSVKVPPASWSSDSEKEDGGITREQIPLRLAYALTIHKAQGASLDSALIDVGPSTFEYGQAYVALSRVRSLESLFIFEIAPRAFRAHPLVKKFYEEL
;
A
#
# COMPACT_ATOMS: atom_id res chain seq x y z
N MET A 1 22.92 -12.46 1.03
CA MET A 1 23.57 -12.48 2.33
C MET A 1 22.49 -12.57 3.37
N GLU A 2 22.29 -13.78 3.87
CA GLU A 2 21.19 -14.18 4.74
C GLU A 2 21.38 -13.59 6.13
N ARG A 3 20.37 -12.92 6.66
CA ARG A 3 20.33 -12.53 8.08
C ARG A 3 19.66 -13.66 8.85
N PHE A 4 20.50 -14.51 9.44
CA PHE A 4 20.06 -15.39 10.51
C PHE A 4 19.74 -14.55 11.75
N ILE A 5 18.48 -14.52 12.16
CA ILE A 5 18.12 -13.99 13.49
C ILE A 5 18.26 -15.16 14.46
N SER A 6 19.44 -15.28 15.04
CA SER A 6 19.67 -16.11 16.21
C SER A 6 19.30 -15.30 17.46
N LEU A 7 18.15 -15.58 18.05
CA LEU A 7 17.83 -15.13 19.40
C LEU A 7 18.54 -16.04 20.41
N THR A 8 19.82 -15.77 20.65
CA THR A 8 20.47 -16.32 21.85
C THR A 8 20.46 -15.25 22.93
N PRO A 9 19.88 -15.52 24.11
CA PRO A 9 20.09 -14.65 25.27
C PRO A 9 21.55 -14.76 25.72
N LYS A 10 22.25 -13.62 25.76
CA LYS A 10 23.54 -13.53 26.45
C LYS A 10 23.28 -13.63 27.95
N ASN A 11 23.36 -14.82 28.49
CA ASN A 11 23.53 -15.01 29.93
C ASN A 11 24.95 -15.54 30.19
N LYS A 12 25.75 -14.76 30.88
CA LYS A 12 27.04 -15.18 31.42
C LYS A 12 26.80 -16.00 32.68
N GLY A 13 27.21 -17.25 32.68
CA GLY A 13 27.50 -17.99 33.88
C GLY A 13 26.82 -19.34 33.99
N LYS A 14 27.66 -20.40 33.93
CA LYS A 14 27.50 -21.82 34.29
C LYS A 14 27.03 -22.77 33.17
N GLY A 15 27.92 -23.71 32.83
CA GLY A 15 27.65 -25.02 32.25
C GLY A 15 26.85 -25.02 30.95
N LYS A 16 27.49 -25.12 29.77
CA LYS A 16 26.83 -25.35 28.50
C LYS A 16 26.26 -26.76 28.49
N ASP A 17 25.01 -26.97 28.91
CA ASP A 17 24.23 -28.11 28.43
C ASP A 17 24.05 -27.96 26.92
N LYS A 18 24.68 -28.81 26.14
CA LYS A 18 24.49 -28.87 24.69
C LYS A 18 23.04 -29.29 24.45
N ALA A 19 22.31 -28.52 23.63
CA ALA A 19 20.96 -28.91 23.19
C ALA A 19 21.03 -30.33 22.61
N LYS A 20 20.18 -31.22 23.11
CA LYS A 20 20.08 -32.62 22.65
C LYS A 20 18.95 -32.79 21.64
N PHE A 21 17.97 -31.88 21.64
CA PHE A 21 16.80 -31.94 20.77
C PHE A 21 16.62 -30.59 20.04
N TYR A 22 16.33 -30.65 18.76
CA TYR A 22 16.10 -29.48 17.90
C TYR A 22 14.65 -29.52 17.39
N ALA A 23 13.82 -28.65 17.92
CA ALA A 23 12.44 -28.50 17.49
C ALA A 23 12.42 -27.59 16.26
N VAL A 24 12.00 -28.12 15.13
CA VAL A 24 11.72 -27.38 13.89
C VAL A 24 10.21 -27.21 13.82
N ALA A 25 9.72 -26.02 14.20
CA ALA A 25 8.31 -25.71 14.12
C ALA A 25 7.89 -25.30 12.70
N ALA A 26 8.79 -24.61 11.94
CA ALA A 26 8.63 -24.36 10.51
C ALA A 26 9.92 -24.73 9.76
N GLY A 27 9.79 -25.56 8.73
CA GLY A 27 10.87 -26.08 7.91
C GLY A 27 10.32 -27.01 6.84
N ARG A 28 11.17 -27.59 5.98
CA ARG A 28 10.72 -28.56 4.95
C ARG A 28 9.95 -29.75 5.55
N LYS A 29 10.41 -30.23 6.70
CA LYS A 29 9.68 -31.22 7.51
C LYS A 29 9.70 -30.74 8.96
N PRO A 30 8.59 -30.17 9.50
CA PRO A 30 8.48 -29.85 10.90
C PRO A 30 8.58 -31.11 11.77
N GLY A 31 9.25 -30.99 12.92
CA GLY A 31 9.47 -32.15 13.80
C GLY A 31 10.58 -31.87 14.80
N ILE A 32 10.87 -32.90 15.64
CA ILE A 32 11.95 -32.88 16.61
C ILE A 32 13.09 -33.76 16.12
N TYR A 33 14.28 -33.18 16.07
CA TYR A 33 15.50 -33.83 15.59
C TYR A 33 16.51 -33.94 16.74
N GLU A 34 17.18 -35.06 16.83
CA GLU A 34 18.24 -35.31 17.82
C GLU A 34 19.61 -34.91 17.28
N ILE A 35 19.73 -34.82 15.94
CA ILE A 35 20.95 -34.45 15.21
C ILE A 35 20.78 -33.09 14.58
N TRP A 36 21.72 -32.18 14.88
CA TRP A 36 21.68 -30.80 14.34
C TRP A 36 21.75 -30.76 12.80
N GLU A 37 22.53 -31.63 12.19
CA GLU A 37 22.68 -31.70 10.74
C GLU A 37 21.34 -32.01 10.06
N GLU A 38 20.54 -32.91 10.61
CA GLU A 38 19.20 -33.24 10.11
C GLU A 38 18.23 -32.06 10.29
N ALA A 39 18.23 -31.42 11.46
CA ALA A 39 17.43 -30.23 11.68
C ALA A 39 17.84 -29.10 10.74
N LYS A 40 19.13 -28.92 10.54
CA LYS A 40 19.70 -27.89 9.66
C LYS A 40 19.26 -28.07 8.19
N GLU A 41 19.17 -29.30 7.70
CA GLU A 41 18.66 -29.56 6.35
C GLU A 41 17.20 -29.09 6.17
N GLN A 42 16.41 -29.15 7.24
CA GLN A 42 15.01 -28.73 7.17
C GLN A 42 14.84 -27.20 7.13
N ILE A 43 15.81 -26.45 7.68
CA ILE A 43 15.71 -25.00 7.86
C ILE A 43 16.60 -24.22 6.86
N THR A 44 17.69 -24.82 6.35
CA THR A 44 18.61 -24.13 5.44
C THR A 44 17.91 -23.78 4.12
N GLY A 45 17.81 -22.48 3.81
CA GLY A 45 17.14 -21.99 2.61
C GLY A 45 15.61 -22.13 2.64
N PHE A 46 15.02 -22.47 3.79
CA PHE A 46 13.56 -22.46 3.97
C PHE A 46 13.11 -21.07 4.47
N PRO A 47 12.32 -20.31 3.66
CA PRO A 47 11.85 -18.98 4.07
C PRO A 47 10.99 -19.07 5.31
N GLY A 48 11.34 -18.29 6.36
CA GLY A 48 10.57 -18.27 7.61
C GLY A 48 10.77 -19.49 8.52
N ALA A 49 11.89 -20.19 8.40
CA ALA A 49 12.20 -21.30 9.29
C ALA A 49 12.14 -20.89 10.77
N VAL A 50 11.39 -21.63 11.58
CA VAL A 50 11.26 -21.43 13.02
C VAL A 50 11.77 -22.68 13.72
N PHE A 51 12.83 -22.53 14.49
CA PHE A 51 13.44 -23.65 15.21
C PHE A 51 14.09 -23.19 16.52
N LYS A 52 14.26 -24.13 17.45
CA LYS A 52 14.95 -23.89 18.72
C LYS A 52 15.52 -25.19 19.27
N GLY A 53 16.70 -25.12 19.93
CA GLY A 53 17.32 -26.24 20.61
C GLY A 53 16.90 -26.35 22.07
N PHE A 54 16.69 -27.58 22.56
CA PHE A 54 16.24 -27.88 23.91
C PHE A 54 17.06 -28.99 24.59
N PRO A 55 17.19 -28.99 25.90
CA PRO A 55 17.89 -30.03 26.64
C PRO A 55 17.07 -31.32 26.74
N THR A 56 15.73 -31.24 26.71
CA THR A 56 14.81 -32.38 26.83
C THR A 56 13.87 -32.47 25.62
N LYS A 57 13.33 -33.66 25.38
CA LYS A 57 12.37 -33.90 24.30
C LYS A 57 11.01 -33.29 24.64
N GLU A 58 10.62 -33.32 25.88
CA GLU A 58 9.37 -32.78 26.41
C GLU A 58 9.32 -31.26 26.20
N ASP A 59 10.43 -30.54 26.44
CA ASP A 59 10.52 -29.11 26.19
C ASP A 59 10.44 -28.79 24.68
N ALA A 60 11.00 -29.63 23.83
CA ALA A 60 10.93 -29.50 22.38
C ALA A 60 9.50 -29.77 21.84
N GLU A 61 8.79 -30.74 22.42
CA GLU A 61 7.38 -31.05 22.14
C GLU A 61 6.47 -29.92 22.61
N ALA A 62 6.67 -29.41 23.81
CA ALA A 62 5.93 -28.28 24.36
C ALA A 62 6.15 -27.03 23.48
N TYR A 63 7.36 -26.80 23.00
CA TYR A 63 7.67 -25.69 22.08
C TYR A 63 6.92 -25.84 20.76
N ILE A 64 6.90 -27.02 20.12
CA ILE A 64 6.14 -27.26 18.89
C ILE A 64 4.63 -27.10 19.15
N ALA A 65 4.12 -27.58 20.25
CA ALA A 65 2.70 -27.52 20.63
C ALA A 65 2.25 -26.10 20.98
N THR A 66 3.12 -25.27 21.55
CA THR A 66 2.83 -23.88 21.94
C THR A 66 3.29 -22.86 20.90
N THR A 67 4.27 -23.21 20.08
CA THR A 67 4.58 -22.45 18.89
C THR A 67 3.48 -22.75 17.89
N VAL A 68 2.42 -21.94 17.92
CA VAL A 68 1.53 -21.80 16.78
C VAL A 68 2.41 -21.24 15.67
N VAL A 69 3.12 -22.15 15.00
CA VAL A 69 3.43 -21.92 13.61
C VAL A 69 2.07 -22.05 12.97
N GLU A 70 1.36 -20.93 12.91
CA GLU A 70 0.44 -20.77 11.80
C GLU A 70 1.27 -21.23 10.62
N PRO A 71 0.78 -22.20 9.82
CA PRO A 71 1.51 -22.51 8.61
C PRO A 71 1.79 -21.14 8.02
N LEU A 72 3.06 -20.74 7.96
CA LEU A 72 3.47 -19.89 6.89
C LEU A 72 2.74 -20.52 5.74
N VAL A 73 1.67 -19.88 5.29
CA VAL A 73 1.10 -20.15 4.00
C VAL A 73 2.28 -19.86 3.09
N THR A 74 3.11 -20.88 2.94
CA THR A 74 3.95 -21.13 1.77
C THR A 74 3.07 -21.62 0.62
N GLY A 75 1.75 -21.38 0.71
CA GLY A 75 0.97 -20.92 -0.36
C GLY A 75 1.39 -19.48 -0.56
N GLY A 76 2.48 -19.21 -1.24
CA GLY A 76 2.60 -17.99 -1.99
C GLY A 76 1.26 -17.88 -2.69
N ILE A 77 0.64 -16.70 -2.67
CA ILE A 77 -0.60 -16.42 -3.40
C ILE A 77 -0.42 -17.14 -4.72
N GLY A 78 -1.11 -18.29 -4.85
CA GLY A 78 -0.84 -19.25 -5.90
C GLY A 78 -1.37 -18.62 -7.19
N ILE A 79 -0.69 -18.87 -8.28
CA ILE A 79 -1.23 -18.56 -9.62
C ILE A 79 -2.61 -19.22 -9.78
N THR A 80 -2.87 -20.31 -9.05
CA THR A 80 -4.14 -21.03 -8.96
C THR A 80 -5.27 -20.21 -8.34
N ASP A 81 -4.97 -19.15 -7.59
CA ASP A 81 -5.97 -18.28 -6.96
C ASP A 81 -6.40 -17.11 -7.87
N LEU A 82 -5.73 -16.96 -9.03
CA LEU A 82 -6.08 -15.98 -10.05
C LEU A 82 -7.32 -16.43 -10.83
N ASN A 83 -8.25 -15.50 -11.07
CA ASN A 83 -9.31 -15.74 -12.05
C ASN A 83 -8.76 -15.67 -13.49
N GLU A 84 -9.56 -16.03 -14.48
CA GLU A 84 -9.11 -16.12 -15.89
C GLU A 84 -8.57 -14.80 -16.44
N GLU A 85 -9.18 -13.66 -16.10
CA GLU A 85 -8.72 -12.33 -16.53
C GLU A 85 -7.37 -11.99 -15.89
N GLN A 86 -7.23 -12.25 -14.59
CA GLN A 86 -5.98 -12.03 -13.85
C GLN A 86 -4.87 -12.97 -14.33
N LYS A 87 -5.21 -14.22 -14.66
CA LYS A 87 -4.26 -15.18 -15.22
C LYS A 87 -3.78 -14.74 -16.61
N THR A 88 -4.70 -14.27 -17.45
CA THR A 88 -4.35 -13.70 -18.77
C THR A 88 -3.36 -12.54 -18.62
N ALA A 89 -3.57 -11.66 -17.62
CA ALA A 89 -2.66 -10.56 -17.34
C ALA A 89 -1.31 -11.06 -16.80
N PHE A 90 -1.32 -12.04 -15.91
CA PHE A 90 -0.10 -12.66 -15.39
C PHE A 90 0.73 -13.28 -16.53
N ASP A 91 0.11 -14.07 -17.39
CA ASP A 91 0.79 -14.75 -18.51
C ASP A 91 1.38 -13.75 -19.52
N ALA A 92 0.68 -12.66 -19.83
CA ALA A 92 1.18 -11.58 -20.67
C ALA A 92 2.42 -10.89 -20.06
N VAL A 93 2.42 -10.65 -18.75
CA VAL A 93 3.58 -10.10 -18.04
C VAL A 93 4.78 -11.05 -18.11
N ILE A 94 4.55 -12.34 -17.87
CA ILE A 94 5.62 -13.36 -17.92
C ILE A 94 6.19 -13.52 -19.34
N SER A 95 5.36 -13.38 -20.36
CA SER A 95 5.77 -13.42 -21.77
C SER A 95 6.65 -12.23 -22.17
N GLY A 96 6.71 -11.18 -21.36
CA GLY A 96 7.54 -10.00 -21.61
C GLY A 96 6.78 -8.83 -22.25
N ASP A 97 5.45 -8.91 -22.37
CA ASP A 97 4.63 -7.83 -22.93
C ASP A 97 4.60 -6.65 -21.97
N SER A 98 4.75 -5.43 -22.50
CA SER A 98 4.39 -4.21 -21.78
C SER A 98 2.90 -3.97 -21.96
N ILE A 99 2.16 -3.92 -20.84
CA ILE A 99 0.70 -3.95 -20.87
C ILE A 99 0.09 -2.89 -19.94
N PHE A 100 -1.16 -2.54 -20.24
CA PHE A 100 -2.03 -1.80 -19.33
C PHE A 100 -3.08 -2.75 -18.73
N ILE A 101 -3.12 -2.84 -17.40
CA ILE A 101 -4.11 -3.59 -16.64
C ILE A 101 -5.07 -2.61 -15.99
N THR A 102 -6.32 -2.66 -16.40
CA THR A 102 -7.35 -1.75 -15.90
C THR A 102 -8.56 -2.48 -15.36
N GLY A 103 -9.48 -1.75 -14.76
CA GLY A 103 -10.76 -2.27 -14.26
C GLY A 103 -11.24 -1.52 -13.03
N PRO A 104 -12.52 -1.68 -12.67
CA PRO A 104 -13.13 -1.05 -11.51
C PRO A 104 -12.36 -1.29 -10.19
N GLY A 105 -12.64 -0.44 -9.21
CA GLY A 105 -12.17 -0.67 -7.84
C GLY A 105 -12.72 -2.01 -7.30
N GLY A 106 -11.84 -2.84 -6.73
CA GLY A 106 -12.26 -4.14 -6.16
C GLY A 106 -12.14 -5.35 -7.08
N THR A 107 -11.58 -5.21 -8.28
CA THR A 107 -11.34 -6.32 -9.22
C THR A 107 -10.08 -7.14 -8.94
N GLY A 108 -9.36 -6.84 -7.85
CA GLY A 108 -8.19 -7.63 -7.43
C GLY A 108 -6.88 -7.25 -8.10
N LYS A 109 -6.74 -6.03 -8.66
CA LYS A 109 -5.46 -5.54 -9.23
C LYS A 109 -4.29 -5.69 -8.28
N SER A 110 -4.43 -5.25 -7.02
CA SER A 110 -3.36 -5.36 -6.01
C SER A 110 -3.04 -6.80 -5.65
N PHE A 111 -4.03 -7.70 -5.68
CA PHE A 111 -3.82 -9.14 -5.50
C PHE A 111 -2.97 -9.74 -6.63
N LEU A 112 -3.29 -9.38 -7.88
CA LEU A 112 -2.48 -9.77 -9.04
C LEU A 112 -1.04 -9.24 -8.93
N LEU A 113 -0.83 -7.98 -8.49
CA LEU A 113 0.50 -7.42 -8.29
C LEU A 113 1.29 -8.16 -7.21
N GLN A 114 0.65 -8.59 -6.14
CA GLN A 114 1.27 -9.40 -5.10
C GLN A 114 1.66 -10.79 -5.64
N THR A 115 0.79 -11.42 -6.43
CA THR A 115 1.07 -12.69 -7.11
C THR A 115 2.26 -12.56 -8.08
N LEU A 116 2.29 -11.49 -8.87
CA LEU A 116 3.41 -11.17 -9.76
C LEU A 116 4.71 -11.01 -8.96
N TYR A 117 4.72 -10.21 -7.90
CA TYR A 117 5.92 -9.99 -7.09
C TYR A 117 6.50 -11.29 -6.55
N THR A 118 5.63 -12.17 -6.06
CA THR A 118 6.03 -13.45 -5.46
C THR A 118 6.58 -14.43 -6.48
N ASN A 119 5.97 -14.48 -7.67
CA ASN A 119 6.22 -15.56 -8.63
C ASN A 119 7.06 -15.15 -9.84
N TYR A 120 7.16 -13.85 -10.17
CA TYR A 120 7.78 -13.35 -11.40
C TYR A 120 9.19 -13.91 -11.65
N LYS A 121 10.06 -13.91 -10.64
CA LYS A 121 11.45 -14.37 -10.76
C LYS A 121 11.54 -15.83 -11.20
N GLY A 122 10.66 -16.69 -10.68
CA GLY A 122 10.64 -18.12 -11.03
C GLY A 122 10.18 -18.37 -12.47
N TYR A 123 9.19 -17.61 -12.91
CA TYR A 123 8.58 -17.80 -14.23
C TYR A 123 9.27 -17.01 -15.36
N SER A 124 9.96 -15.91 -15.04
CA SER A 124 10.62 -15.04 -16.02
C SER A 124 12.09 -15.40 -16.31
N GLY A 125 12.56 -16.54 -15.86
CA GLY A 125 13.97 -16.93 -16.03
C GLY A 125 14.95 -16.10 -15.17
N GLY A 126 14.54 -15.66 -14.01
CA GLY A 126 15.39 -14.93 -13.04
C GLY A 126 15.40 -13.42 -13.20
N LYS A 127 14.59 -12.84 -14.10
CA LYS A 127 14.45 -11.39 -14.29
C LYS A 127 13.95 -10.70 -13.02
N LYS A 128 14.29 -9.41 -12.88
CA LYS A 128 13.91 -8.59 -11.71
C LYS A 128 12.72 -7.71 -12.01
N ILE A 129 11.65 -7.89 -11.23
CA ILE A 129 10.50 -7.00 -11.20
C ILE A 129 10.66 -5.95 -10.08
N CYS A 130 10.29 -4.70 -10.38
CA CYS A 130 10.13 -3.64 -9.39
C CYS A 130 8.69 -3.13 -9.44
N ILE A 131 8.01 -3.16 -8.31
CA ILE A 131 6.63 -2.68 -8.22
C ILE A 131 6.62 -1.33 -7.53
N THR A 132 5.98 -0.38 -8.19
CA THR A 132 5.87 1.00 -7.71
C THR A 132 4.42 1.47 -7.74
N ALA A 133 4.14 2.52 -6.98
CA ALA A 133 2.85 3.21 -7.02
C ALA A 133 3.07 4.72 -7.08
N MET A 134 2.05 5.46 -7.55
CA MET A 134 2.13 6.91 -7.66
C MET A 134 2.15 7.61 -6.30
N THR A 135 1.54 7.02 -5.26
CA THR A 135 1.50 7.59 -3.90
C THR A 135 2.16 6.69 -2.86
N GLY A 136 2.62 7.29 -1.75
CA GLY A 136 3.16 6.54 -0.62
C GLY A 136 2.12 5.59 0.01
N CYS A 137 0.87 6.04 0.11
CA CYS A 137 -0.23 5.20 0.62
C CYS A 137 -0.46 3.97 -0.24
N ALA A 138 -0.52 4.12 -1.58
CA ALA A 138 -0.70 3.01 -2.49
C ALA A 138 0.49 2.02 -2.44
N ALA A 139 1.72 2.52 -2.39
CA ALA A 139 2.91 1.68 -2.26
C ALA A 139 2.88 0.85 -0.96
N LEU A 140 2.46 1.44 0.17
CA LEU A 140 2.33 0.73 1.44
C LEU A 140 1.24 -0.34 1.44
N LEU A 141 0.13 -0.09 0.73
CA LEU A 141 -0.95 -1.08 0.56
C LEU A 141 -0.48 -2.33 -0.20
N LEU A 142 0.45 -2.15 -1.14
CA LEU A 142 1.05 -3.27 -1.88
C LEU A 142 2.00 -4.10 -1.00
N GLY A 143 2.70 -3.47 -0.05
CA GLY A 143 3.61 -4.15 0.87
C GLY A 143 4.95 -3.42 1.04
N SER A 144 5.77 -3.91 1.97
CA SER A 144 7.10 -3.32 2.27
C SER A 144 8.09 -3.40 1.11
N TRP A 145 7.81 -4.21 0.11
CA TRP A 145 8.62 -4.40 -1.10
C TRP A 145 8.31 -3.38 -2.21
N ALA A 146 7.17 -2.69 -2.14
CA ALA A 146 6.81 -1.64 -3.09
C ALA A 146 7.34 -0.27 -2.65
N LYS A 147 7.54 0.63 -3.61
CA LYS A 147 8.03 2.00 -3.41
C LYS A 147 7.19 2.98 -4.21
N THR A 148 7.28 4.28 -3.91
CA THR A 148 6.74 5.27 -4.84
C THR A 148 7.59 5.31 -6.11
N LEU A 149 6.95 5.57 -7.26
CA LEU A 149 7.63 5.71 -8.55
C LEU A 149 8.78 6.72 -8.49
N HIS A 150 8.56 7.87 -7.85
CA HIS A 150 9.57 8.90 -7.65
C HIS A 150 10.78 8.42 -6.84
N SER A 151 10.55 7.63 -5.79
CA SER A 151 11.62 7.04 -4.96
C SER A 151 12.39 5.97 -5.73
N TRP A 152 11.68 5.11 -6.47
CA TRP A 152 12.33 4.11 -7.32
C TRP A 152 13.21 4.77 -8.39
N ALA A 153 12.67 5.75 -9.11
CA ALA A 153 13.40 6.45 -10.17
C ALA A 153 14.55 7.31 -9.64
N GLY A 154 14.50 7.73 -8.38
CA GLY A 154 15.53 8.58 -7.76
C GLY A 154 15.57 10.01 -8.29
N ILE A 155 14.45 10.50 -8.85
CA ILE A 155 14.31 11.80 -9.52
C ILE A 155 13.81 12.93 -8.61
N GLY A 156 13.67 12.67 -7.31
CA GLY A 156 13.09 13.65 -6.39
C GLY A 156 11.61 13.90 -6.70
N LEU A 157 11.24 15.13 -7.00
CA LEU A 157 9.87 15.51 -7.41
C LEU A 157 9.68 15.50 -8.94
N GLY A 158 10.70 15.12 -9.72
CA GLY A 158 10.63 15.12 -11.19
C GLY A 158 10.61 16.53 -11.81
N ARG A 159 11.05 17.54 -11.07
CA ARG A 159 11.04 18.97 -11.53
C ARG A 159 12.40 19.46 -12.03
N SER A 160 13.46 18.69 -11.81
CA SER A 160 14.80 19.03 -12.31
C SER A 160 14.90 18.81 -13.81
N PRO A 161 15.72 19.58 -14.55
CA PRO A 161 16.05 19.26 -15.93
C PRO A 161 16.51 17.80 -16.05
N VAL A 162 16.09 17.10 -17.11
CA VAL A 162 16.36 15.67 -17.32
C VAL A 162 17.86 15.36 -17.23
N ASP A 163 18.70 16.18 -17.86
CA ASP A 163 20.16 15.97 -17.87
C ASP A 163 20.78 16.04 -16.47
N MET A 164 20.26 16.92 -15.61
CA MET A 164 20.68 16.99 -14.21
C MET A 164 20.26 15.75 -13.44
N ALA A 165 19.06 15.24 -13.65
CA ALA A 165 18.58 14.03 -13.01
C ALA A 165 19.39 12.80 -13.47
N VAL A 166 19.64 12.67 -14.77
CA VAL A 166 20.48 11.59 -15.33
C VAL A 166 21.88 11.64 -14.74
N LYS A 167 22.50 12.82 -14.68
CA LYS A 167 23.83 13.00 -14.05
C LYS A 167 23.83 12.57 -12.58
N ALA A 168 22.82 13.00 -11.83
CA ALA A 168 22.68 12.62 -10.41
C ALA A 168 22.46 11.10 -10.22
N ILE A 169 21.70 10.46 -11.12
CA ILE A 169 21.50 9.00 -11.11
C ILE A 169 22.80 8.27 -11.44
N LEU A 170 23.52 8.72 -12.46
CA LEU A 170 24.78 8.08 -12.90
C LEU A 170 25.89 8.20 -11.84
N MET A 171 25.90 9.28 -11.04
CA MET A 171 26.84 9.50 -9.94
C MET A 171 26.48 8.65 -8.70
N ASP A 172 25.24 8.26 -8.53
CA ASP A 172 24.79 7.40 -7.43
C ASP A 172 24.76 5.93 -7.89
N SER A 173 25.74 5.15 -7.44
CA SER A 173 25.90 3.74 -7.86
C SER A 173 24.64 2.89 -7.63
N LYS A 174 23.84 3.20 -6.58
CA LYS A 174 22.64 2.46 -6.23
C LYS A 174 21.47 2.83 -7.13
N LYS A 175 21.25 4.13 -7.38
CA LYS A 175 20.24 4.58 -8.33
C LYS A 175 20.53 4.05 -9.73
N LYS A 176 21.79 4.15 -10.18
CA LYS A 176 22.24 3.60 -11.45
C LYS A 176 21.99 2.09 -11.55
N LYS A 177 22.39 1.30 -10.54
CA LYS A 177 22.17 -0.14 -10.49
C LYS A 177 20.66 -0.47 -10.55
N ARG A 178 19.81 0.30 -9.88
CA ARG A 178 18.36 0.11 -9.88
C ARG A 178 17.79 0.22 -11.30
N TRP A 179 18.13 1.28 -12.03
CA TRP A 179 17.73 1.45 -13.43
C TRP A 179 18.26 0.34 -14.35
N ILE A 180 19.54 -0.05 -14.17
CA ILE A 180 20.19 -1.05 -15.05
C ILE A 180 19.64 -2.45 -14.81
N HIS A 181 19.37 -2.82 -13.55
CA HIS A 181 18.96 -4.18 -13.17
C HIS A 181 17.45 -4.38 -13.04
N THR A 182 16.63 -3.38 -13.34
CA THR A 182 15.18 -3.57 -13.43
C THR A 182 14.83 -4.05 -14.83
N ASP A 183 14.27 -5.25 -14.92
CA ASP A 183 13.81 -5.84 -16.19
C ASP A 183 12.34 -5.51 -16.44
N CYS A 184 11.53 -5.47 -15.37
CA CYS A 184 10.11 -5.15 -15.41
C CYS A 184 9.78 -4.11 -14.34
N LEU A 185 9.14 -3.02 -14.74
CA LEU A 185 8.66 -1.95 -13.86
C LEU A 185 7.14 -1.91 -13.87
N VAL A 186 6.55 -2.10 -12.71
CA VAL A 186 5.11 -1.92 -12.50
C VAL A 186 4.85 -0.53 -11.94
N ILE A 187 3.87 0.17 -12.50
CA ILE A 187 3.38 1.46 -12.02
C ILE A 187 1.90 1.32 -11.67
N ASP A 188 1.60 1.21 -10.37
CA ASP A 188 0.21 1.18 -9.88
C ASP A 188 -0.35 2.58 -9.66
N GLU A 189 -1.68 2.70 -9.64
CA GLU A 189 -2.43 3.96 -9.60
C GLU A 189 -2.07 4.89 -10.77
N VAL A 190 -2.02 4.33 -11.99
CA VAL A 190 -1.60 5.04 -13.21
C VAL A 190 -2.47 6.25 -13.56
N SER A 191 -3.70 6.33 -13.03
CA SER A 191 -4.58 7.50 -13.19
C SER A 191 -3.93 8.81 -12.72
N MET A 192 -2.96 8.72 -11.81
CA MET A 192 -2.20 9.86 -11.28
C MET A 192 -0.89 10.11 -12.02
N LEU A 193 -0.55 9.31 -13.03
CA LEU A 193 0.64 9.49 -13.86
C LEU A 193 0.34 10.53 -14.96
N THR A 194 1.13 11.61 -15.00
CA THR A 194 1.02 12.63 -16.06
C THR A 194 1.82 12.23 -17.29
N PRO A 195 1.43 12.69 -18.50
CA PRO A 195 2.24 12.51 -19.71
C PRO A 195 3.67 13.01 -19.55
N ALA A 196 3.83 14.21 -18.99
CA ALA A 196 5.13 14.83 -18.77
C ALA A 196 6.04 13.96 -17.87
N LEU A 197 5.51 13.36 -16.80
CA LEU A 197 6.31 12.46 -15.95
C LEU A 197 6.65 11.17 -16.68
N MET A 198 5.74 10.62 -17.47
CA MET A 198 5.99 9.42 -18.28
C MET A 198 7.12 9.66 -19.30
N GLU A 199 7.07 10.77 -20.04
CA GLU A 199 8.09 11.19 -21.01
C GLU A 199 9.43 11.49 -20.34
N TYR A 200 9.39 12.12 -19.17
CA TYR A 200 10.58 12.37 -18.35
C TYR A 200 11.28 11.07 -17.97
N LEU A 201 10.53 10.08 -17.46
CA LEU A 201 11.06 8.79 -17.07
C LEU A 201 11.60 7.99 -18.25
N ASP A 202 10.93 8.05 -19.39
CA ASP A 202 11.41 7.46 -20.65
C ASP A 202 12.78 8.00 -21.04
N THR A 203 12.92 9.31 -21.07
CA THR A 203 14.19 9.98 -21.42
C THR A 203 15.30 9.59 -20.42
N VAL A 204 15.01 9.56 -19.13
CA VAL A 204 15.96 9.09 -18.11
C VAL A 204 16.34 7.64 -18.35
N GLY A 205 15.39 6.76 -18.61
CA GLY A 205 15.63 5.35 -18.89
C GLY A 205 16.54 5.12 -20.08
N ARG A 206 16.23 5.75 -21.20
CA ARG A 206 17.05 5.68 -22.45
C ARG A 206 18.49 6.09 -22.21
N GLN A 207 18.70 7.20 -21.49
CA GLN A 207 20.04 7.73 -21.24
C GLN A 207 20.82 6.88 -20.21
N VAL A 208 20.22 6.53 -19.09
CA VAL A 208 20.89 5.76 -18.02
C VAL A 208 21.25 4.35 -18.47
N ARG A 209 20.37 3.71 -19.25
CA ARG A 209 20.56 2.34 -19.76
C ARG A 209 21.34 2.30 -21.09
N LYS A 210 21.62 3.48 -21.70
CA LYS A 210 22.31 3.61 -22.97
C LYS A 210 21.60 2.87 -24.11
N ARG A 211 20.28 2.96 -24.14
CA ARG A 211 19.42 2.40 -25.19
C ARG A 211 18.46 3.47 -25.71
N PRO A 212 18.96 4.39 -26.57
CA PRO A 212 18.19 5.55 -27.02
C PRO A 212 16.95 5.20 -27.85
N ASP A 213 17.00 4.07 -28.56
CA ASP A 213 15.95 3.65 -29.48
C ASP A 213 14.84 2.84 -28.83
N GLU A 214 15.06 2.39 -27.58
CA GLU A 214 14.10 1.55 -26.84
C GLU A 214 13.35 2.39 -25.79
N PRO A 215 12.01 2.39 -25.77
CA PRO A 215 11.24 3.05 -24.72
C PRO A 215 11.70 2.60 -23.32
N PHE A 216 11.83 3.56 -22.40
CA PHE A 216 12.35 3.36 -21.05
C PHE A 216 13.71 2.62 -20.98
N GLY A 217 14.50 2.67 -22.07
CA GLY A 217 15.77 1.95 -22.19
C GLY A 217 15.58 0.44 -22.15
N GLY A 218 14.46 -0.07 -22.68
CA GLY A 218 14.16 -1.51 -22.79
C GLY A 218 13.67 -2.14 -21.48
N ILE A 219 13.12 -1.35 -20.54
CA ILE A 219 12.40 -1.87 -19.38
C ILE A 219 10.98 -2.25 -19.83
N GLN A 220 10.55 -3.48 -19.51
CA GLN A 220 9.15 -3.88 -19.65
C GLN A 220 8.29 -3.05 -18.70
N LEU A 221 7.19 -2.44 -19.19
CA LEU A 221 6.28 -1.64 -18.37
C LEU A 221 4.94 -2.33 -18.15
N ILE A 222 4.52 -2.37 -16.90
CA ILE A 222 3.18 -2.82 -16.50
C ILE A 222 2.49 -1.63 -15.83
N LEU A 223 1.57 -1.02 -16.56
CA LEU A 223 0.77 0.10 -16.08
C LEU A 223 -0.53 -0.44 -15.48
N VAL A 224 -0.85 -0.07 -14.24
CA VAL A 224 -1.99 -0.64 -13.51
C VAL A 224 -2.83 0.49 -12.92
N GLY A 225 -4.16 0.41 -13.08
CA GLY A 225 -5.07 1.37 -12.46
C GLY A 225 -6.38 1.54 -13.22
N ASP A 226 -7.10 2.59 -12.87
CA ASP A 226 -8.41 2.91 -13.44
C ASP A 226 -8.48 4.42 -13.68
N PHE A 227 -8.47 4.86 -14.95
CA PHE A 227 -8.51 6.28 -15.29
C PHE A 227 -9.85 6.96 -14.93
N TYR A 228 -10.90 6.21 -14.65
CA TYR A 228 -12.13 6.75 -14.07
C TYR A 228 -12.00 7.13 -12.59
N GLN A 229 -10.88 6.77 -11.92
CA GLN A 229 -10.58 7.25 -10.59
C GLN A 229 -9.99 8.66 -10.62
N LEU A 230 -9.38 9.11 -9.52
CA LEU A 230 -8.88 10.47 -9.42
C LEU A 230 -7.76 10.75 -10.45
N PRO A 231 -7.85 11.86 -11.19
CA PRO A 231 -6.80 12.29 -12.10
C PRO A 231 -5.57 12.82 -11.34
N PRO A 232 -4.46 13.12 -12.04
CA PRO A 232 -3.31 13.77 -11.44
C PRO A 232 -3.68 15.11 -10.83
N VAL A 233 -3.16 15.40 -9.63
CA VAL A 233 -3.34 16.71 -8.99
C VAL A 233 -2.33 17.68 -9.62
N SER A 234 -2.76 18.54 -10.55
CA SER A 234 -1.92 19.62 -11.06
C SER A 234 -2.02 20.83 -10.13
N LYS A 235 -0.89 21.23 -9.54
CA LYS A 235 -0.78 22.52 -8.83
C LYS A 235 -0.50 23.71 -9.77
N ASP A 236 -0.07 23.43 -10.97
CA ASP A 236 0.33 24.42 -11.96
C ASP A 236 -0.57 24.28 -13.20
N ALA A 237 -1.60 25.11 -13.27
CA ALA A 237 -2.53 25.19 -14.41
C ALA A 237 -1.86 25.63 -15.73
N GLN A 238 -0.53 25.79 -15.77
CA GLN A 238 0.22 26.31 -16.92
C GLN A 238 1.09 25.30 -17.66
N VAL A 239 1.17 24.02 -17.22
CA VAL A 239 2.25 23.14 -17.69
C VAL A 239 1.87 22.16 -18.81
N SER A 240 0.62 21.82 -19.00
CA SER A 240 0.21 20.96 -20.15
C SER A 240 -1.31 20.90 -20.27
N ASP A 241 -1.82 20.99 -21.50
CA ASP A 241 -3.22 20.70 -21.82
C ASP A 241 -3.56 19.20 -21.69
N LYS A 242 -2.55 18.36 -21.50
CA LYS A 242 -2.68 16.89 -21.37
C LYS A 242 -2.64 16.47 -19.89
N THR A 243 -3.66 15.73 -19.49
CA THR A 243 -3.83 15.30 -18.09
C THR A 243 -3.40 13.84 -17.87
N PHE A 244 -3.78 12.93 -18.75
CA PHE A 244 -3.65 11.50 -18.55
C PHE A 244 -2.46 10.91 -19.30
N ALA A 245 -1.82 9.90 -18.71
CA ALA A 245 -0.66 9.25 -19.33
C ALA A 245 -0.94 8.68 -20.73
N PHE A 246 -2.17 8.26 -21.02
CA PHE A 246 -2.54 7.77 -22.35
C PHE A 246 -2.55 8.85 -23.46
N GLU A 247 -2.52 10.14 -23.09
CA GLU A 247 -2.37 11.26 -24.04
C GLU A 247 -0.91 11.47 -24.48
N SER A 248 0.05 10.79 -23.83
CA SER A 248 1.45 10.85 -24.25
C SER A 248 1.66 10.09 -25.57
N PRO A 249 2.46 10.63 -26.51
CA PRO A 249 2.86 9.91 -27.72
C PRO A 249 3.67 8.62 -27.42
N LEU A 250 4.15 8.46 -26.20
CA LEU A 250 4.81 7.22 -25.75
C LEU A 250 3.82 6.08 -25.45
N TRP A 251 2.58 6.40 -25.10
CA TRP A 251 1.60 5.38 -24.70
C TRP A 251 1.47 4.25 -25.74
N PRO A 252 1.17 4.51 -27.03
CA PRO A 252 1.06 3.45 -28.04
C PRO A 252 2.39 2.76 -28.34
N GLN A 253 3.53 3.39 -28.04
CA GLN A 253 4.83 2.77 -28.19
C GLN A 253 5.11 1.76 -27.08
N VAL A 254 4.64 2.02 -25.86
CA VAL A 254 4.87 1.22 -24.67
C VAL A 254 3.78 0.18 -24.47
N VAL A 255 2.52 0.57 -24.49
CA VAL A 255 1.38 -0.31 -24.22
C VAL A 255 1.05 -1.10 -25.48
N LYS A 256 1.37 -2.41 -25.45
CA LYS A 256 1.09 -3.32 -26.56
C LYS A 256 -0.26 -4.00 -26.46
N LYS A 257 -0.76 -4.15 -25.24
CA LYS A 257 -2.02 -4.83 -24.92
C LYS A 257 -2.67 -4.20 -23.71
N THR A 258 -3.98 -4.07 -23.75
CA THR A 258 -4.78 -3.70 -22.59
C THR A 258 -5.58 -4.92 -22.11
N ILE A 259 -5.57 -5.16 -20.79
CA ILE A 259 -6.35 -6.22 -20.16
C ILE A 259 -7.28 -5.59 -19.15
N GLN A 260 -8.58 -5.79 -19.34
CA GLN A 260 -9.61 -5.29 -18.47
C GLN A 260 -10.03 -6.37 -17.48
N LEU A 261 -9.93 -6.06 -16.18
CA LEU A 261 -10.50 -6.90 -15.12
C LEU A 261 -11.93 -6.40 -14.85
N THR A 262 -12.91 -7.21 -15.18
CA THR A 262 -14.32 -6.84 -15.10
C THR A 262 -14.99 -7.37 -13.83
N GLN A 263 -14.51 -8.51 -13.31
CA GLN A 263 -15.10 -9.16 -12.15
C GLN A 263 -14.80 -8.41 -10.85
N ILE A 264 -15.81 -7.78 -10.27
CA ILE A 264 -15.71 -7.12 -8.97
C ILE A 264 -15.72 -8.18 -7.85
N LEU A 265 -14.62 -8.28 -7.08
CA LEU A 265 -14.45 -9.26 -6.00
C LEU A 265 -14.75 -8.68 -4.61
N ARG A 266 -14.59 -7.35 -4.45
CA ARG A 266 -14.74 -6.66 -3.16
C ARG A 266 -16.18 -6.54 -2.72
N GLN A 267 -17.06 -6.13 -3.62
CA GLN A 267 -18.49 -5.97 -3.41
C GLN A 267 -19.23 -7.20 -3.93
N LYS A 268 -20.12 -7.78 -3.10
CA LYS A 268 -20.89 -8.98 -3.47
C LYS A 268 -22.34 -8.67 -3.83
N ASP A 269 -22.84 -7.49 -3.46
CA ASP A 269 -24.19 -7.03 -3.74
C ASP A 269 -24.31 -6.54 -5.20
N PRO A 270 -25.12 -7.19 -6.06
CA PRO A 270 -25.27 -6.81 -7.46
C PRO A 270 -25.81 -5.39 -7.66
N VAL A 271 -26.72 -4.95 -6.78
CA VAL A 271 -27.28 -3.59 -6.84
C VAL A 271 -26.21 -2.56 -6.58
N PHE A 272 -25.35 -2.80 -5.57
CA PHE A 272 -24.25 -1.90 -5.28
C PHE A 272 -23.17 -1.93 -6.37
N GLN A 273 -22.91 -3.09 -6.98
CA GLN A 273 -22.01 -3.19 -8.13
C GLN A 273 -22.52 -2.36 -9.31
N GLN A 274 -23.83 -2.41 -9.60
CA GLN A 274 -24.45 -1.58 -10.65
C GLN A 274 -24.26 -0.09 -10.34
N ILE A 275 -24.60 0.35 -9.13
CA ILE A 275 -24.41 1.74 -8.69
C ILE A 275 -22.96 2.19 -8.89
N LEU A 276 -21.98 1.36 -8.52
CA LEU A 276 -20.56 1.67 -8.67
C LEU A 276 -20.13 1.77 -10.13
N ASN A 277 -20.63 0.91 -11.00
CA ASN A 277 -20.34 0.96 -12.44
C ASN A 277 -20.93 2.22 -13.09
N GLU A 278 -22.16 2.57 -12.77
CA GLU A 278 -22.80 3.81 -13.24
C GLU A 278 -22.11 5.06 -12.70
N ALA A 279 -21.74 5.06 -11.40
CA ALA A 279 -20.98 6.16 -10.80
C ALA A 279 -19.58 6.30 -11.44
N ARG A 280 -18.96 5.18 -11.84
CA ARG A 280 -17.66 5.14 -12.52
C ARG A 280 -17.72 5.82 -13.89
N SER A 281 -18.72 5.48 -14.72
CA SER A 281 -18.91 6.09 -16.03
C SER A 281 -19.49 7.50 -15.95
N GLY A 282 -20.04 7.88 -14.79
CA GLY A 282 -20.73 9.16 -14.60
C GLY A 282 -22.14 9.22 -15.15
N ASP A 283 -22.72 8.07 -15.44
CA ASP A 283 -24.06 7.91 -16.05
C ASP A 283 -25.03 7.25 -15.02
N LEU A 284 -25.17 7.89 -13.87
CA LEU A 284 -25.97 7.38 -12.76
C LEU A 284 -27.46 7.37 -13.12
N SER A 285 -28.09 6.19 -13.08
CA SER A 285 -29.53 6.04 -13.34
C SER A 285 -30.39 6.68 -12.23
N PRO A 286 -31.64 7.06 -12.50
CA PRO A 286 -32.55 7.57 -11.47
C PRO A 286 -32.74 6.58 -10.31
N GLU A 287 -32.77 5.29 -10.60
CA GLU A 287 -32.92 4.20 -9.63
C GLU A 287 -31.70 4.12 -8.70
N SER A 288 -30.48 4.16 -9.27
CA SER A 288 -29.24 4.17 -8.52
C SER A 288 -29.10 5.45 -7.69
N TYR A 289 -29.49 6.60 -8.24
CA TYR A 289 -29.52 7.87 -7.50
C TYR A 289 -30.48 7.81 -6.31
N ALA A 290 -31.70 7.31 -6.51
CA ALA A 290 -32.68 7.16 -5.43
C ALA A 290 -32.21 6.19 -4.33
N ALA A 291 -31.55 5.08 -4.71
CA ALA A 291 -30.96 4.14 -3.77
C ALA A 291 -29.87 4.78 -2.92
N LEU A 292 -29.01 5.64 -3.51
CA LEU A 292 -28.02 6.40 -2.79
C LEU A 292 -28.65 7.50 -1.91
N GLU A 293 -29.67 8.22 -2.43
CA GLU A 293 -30.36 9.27 -1.68
C GLU A 293 -31.06 8.72 -0.44
N ALA A 294 -31.64 7.53 -0.52
CA ALA A 294 -32.21 6.82 0.61
C ALA A 294 -31.20 6.60 1.75
N ARG A 295 -29.89 6.58 1.46
CA ARG A 295 -28.84 6.42 2.47
C ARG A 295 -28.63 7.67 3.33
N LYS A 296 -29.19 8.84 2.98
CA LYS A 296 -29.18 10.07 3.79
C LYS A 296 -29.97 9.93 5.10
N THR A 297 -31.04 9.15 5.07
CA THR A 297 -31.95 8.97 6.22
C THR A 297 -31.52 7.83 7.14
N MET A 298 -30.55 7.02 6.75
CA MET A 298 -30.07 5.90 7.54
C MET A 298 -29.27 6.36 8.74
N THR A 299 -29.40 5.66 9.86
CA THR A 299 -28.75 6.01 11.11
C THR A 299 -27.81 4.88 11.56
N TRP A 300 -26.67 5.27 12.13
CA TRP A 300 -25.65 4.36 12.70
C TRP A 300 -25.67 4.36 14.24
N LYS A 301 -26.80 4.68 14.87
CA LYS A 301 -26.96 4.98 16.31
C LYS A 301 -26.45 3.91 17.28
N ARG A 302 -26.16 2.68 16.82
CA ARG A 302 -25.73 1.58 17.68
C ARG A 302 -24.29 1.11 17.40
N GLN A 303 -23.54 1.79 16.53
CA GLN A 303 -22.17 1.39 16.25
C GLN A 303 -21.22 2.02 17.28
N GLU A 304 -20.38 1.20 17.90
CA GLU A 304 -19.31 1.66 18.82
C GLU A 304 -18.30 2.52 18.07
N ILE A 305 -18.00 2.18 16.81
CA ILE A 305 -17.16 2.94 15.89
C ILE A 305 -18.07 3.60 14.85
N LYS A 306 -18.07 4.93 14.84
CA LYS A 306 -18.86 5.70 13.86
C LYS A 306 -18.31 5.52 12.45
N PRO A 307 -19.15 5.61 11.40
CA PRO A 307 -18.68 5.67 10.03
C PRO A 307 -17.63 6.75 9.84
N THR A 308 -16.58 6.49 9.08
CA THR A 308 -15.59 7.52 8.74
C THR A 308 -16.18 8.50 7.74
N LEU A 309 -16.10 9.79 8.03
CA LEU A 309 -16.56 10.84 7.13
C LEU A 309 -15.55 11.02 5.99
N LEU A 310 -16.03 10.97 4.74
CA LEU A 310 -15.20 11.22 3.57
C LEU A 310 -15.58 12.57 2.95
N PHE A 311 -14.58 13.48 2.95
CA PHE A 311 -14.73 14.84 2.44
C PHE A 311 -13.81 15.12 1.24
N THR A 312 -14.15 16.17 0.51
CA THR A 312 -13.38 16.61 -0.65
C THR A 312 -12.15 17.43 -0.25
N LYS A 313 -12.17 18.14 0.91
CA LYS A 313 -11.13 19.10 1.33
C LYS A 313 -10.46 18.70 2.64
N ASN A 314 -9.14 18.95 2.75
CA ASN A 314 -8.37 18.69 3.97
C ASN A 314 -8.80 19.57 5.17
N GLN A 315 -9.21 20.81 4.92
CA GLN A 315 -9.58 21.74 5.99
C GLN A 315 -10.76 21.21 6.80
N ASP A 316 -11.78 20.68 6.14
CA ASP A 316 -12.96 20.10 6.78
C ASP A 316 -12.59 18.87 7.61
N VAL A 317 -11.71 18.02 7.09
CA VAL A 317 -11.20 16.81 7.78
C VAL A 317 -10.46 17.15 9.07
N ASN A 318 -9.55 18.12 9.03
CA ASN A 318 -8.77 18.52 10.19
C ASN A 318 -9.67 19.11 11.28
N SER A 319 -10.59 20.01 10.91
CA SER A 319 -11.56 20.60 11.82
C SER A 319 -12.42 19.56 12.53
N ILE A 320 -12.93 18.57 11.79
CA ILE A 320 -13.75 17.50 12.35
C ILE A 320 -12.94 16.61 13.29
N ASN A 321 -11.74 16.17 12.88
CA ASN A 321 -10.91 15.33 13.72
C ASN A 321 -10.53 16.03 15.02
N SER A 322 -10.13 17.31 14.97
CA SER A 322 -9.81 18.11 16.17
C SER A 322 -11.02 18.26 17.07
N HIS A 323 -12.17 18.64 16.52
CA HIS A 323 -13.39 18.83 17.30
C HIS A 323 -13.89 17.51 17.96
N GLN A 324 -13.78 16.38 17.27
CA GLN A 324 -14.12 15.08 17.87
C GLN A 324 -13.14 14.69 18.98
N LEU A 325 -11.86 14.99 18.83
CA LEU A 325 -10.84 14.74 19.84
C LEU A 325 -11.07 15.63 21.09
N GLU A 326 -11.43 16.91 20.90
CA GLU A 326 -11.73 17.85 21.99
C GLU A 326 -12.93 17.41 22.84
N LYS A 327 -13.94 16.79 22.22
CA LYS A 327 -15.11 16.24 22.93
C LYS A 327 -14.81 15.06 23.83
N LEU A 328 -13.67 14.39 23.64
CA LEU A 328 -13.27 13.28 24.49
C LEU A 328 -12.69 13.82 25.81
N MET A 329 -13.11 13.19 26.90
CA MET A 329 -12.56 13.48 28.23
C MET A 329 -11.15 12.90 28.40
N GLY A 330 -10.38 13.47 29.32
CA GLY A 330 -9.03 13.03 29.62
C GLY A 330 -7.96 13.76 28.78
N ASP A 331 -6.70 13.53 29.17
CA ASP A 331 -5.55 14.19 28.56
C ASP A 331 -5.13 13.50 27.25
N ALA A 332 -4.75 14.34 26.28
CA ALA A 332 -4.20 13.85 25.04
C ALA A 332 -2.77 13.34 25.24
N ARG A 333 -2.46 12.20 24.64
CA ARG A 333 -1.08 11.78 24.44
C ARG A 333 -0.59 12.17 23.06
N ILE A 334 0.57 12.80 23.04
CA ILE A 334 1.22 13.29 21.83
C ILE A 334 2.36 12.34 21.49
N PHE A 335 2.33 11.79 20.28
CA PHE A 335 3.40 10.97 19.73
C PHE A 335 4.05 11.74 18.60
N THR A 336 5.30 12.14 18.79
CA THR A 336 6.07 12.88 17.77
C THR A 336 6.96 11.91 17.00
N ALA A 337 6.96 12.02 15.68
CA ALA A 337 7.82 11.23 14.82
C ALA A 337 9.30 11.47 15.13
N LYS A 338 10.08 10.39 15.28
CA LYS A 338 11.50 10.46 15.68
C LYS A 338 12.41 9.95 14.58
N THR A 339 13.56 10.58 14.41
CA THR A 339 14.63 10.06 13.56
C THR A 339 15.46 9.06 14.37
N VAL A 340 15.36 7.77 14.04
CA VAL A 340 16.04 6.67 14.76
C VAL A 340 17.30 6.19 14.07
N LYS A 341 17.45 6.50 12.78
CA LYS A 341 18.64 6.18 12.00
C LYS A 341 18.98 7.32 11.07
N ARG A 342 20.27 7.73 11.09
CA ARG A 342 20.85 8.70 10.14
C ARG A 342 22.24 8.25 9.73
N PRO A 343 22.72 8.55 8.50
CA PRO A 343 24.09 8.31 8.11
C PRO A 343 25.08 9.14 8.96
N PRO A 344 26.23 8.57 9.41
CA PRO A 344 27.13 9.20 10.38
C PRO A 344 27.75 10.53 9.93
N ARG A 345 27.84 10.78 8.62
CA ARG A 345 28.50 11.97 8.04
C ARG A 345 27.52 12.90 7.32
N MET A 346 26.23 12.84 7.63
CA MET A 346 25.24 13.70 6.99
C MET A 346 25.21 15.08 7.66
N GLN A 347 25.28 16.14 6.86
CA GLN A 347 25.10 17.52 7.34
C GLN A 347 23.66 17.73 7.83
N ASP A 348 23.47 18.49 8.89
CA ASP A 348 22.15 18.69 9.50
C ASP A 348 21.16 19.38 8.57
N THR A 349 21.60 20.28 7.69
CA THR A 349 20.77 20.90 6.65
C THR A 349 20.21 19.88 5.65
N VAL A 350 21.04 18.94 5.21
CA VAL A 350 20.63 17.85 4.32
C VAL A 350 19.71 16.88 5.04
N LEU A 351 19.99 16.59 6.32
CA LEU A 351 19.14 15.78 7.18
C LEU A 351 17.73 16.38 7.25
N GLN A 352 17.65 17.68 7.56
CA GLN A 352 16.38 18.39 7.69
C GLN A 352 15.57 18.35 6.39
N MET A 353 16.17 18.62 5.24
CA MET A 353 15.49 18.54 3.94
C MET A 353 14.91 17.13 3.64
N ILE A 354 15.66 16.08 3.99
CA ILE A 354 15.19 14.69 3.76
C ILE A 354 14.09 14.33 4.76
N VAL A 355 14.20 14.75 6.02
CA VAL A 355 13.17 14.54 7.05
C VAL A 355 11.88 15.25 6.65
N GLU A 356 11.92 16.52 6.27
CA GLU A 356 10.75 17.28 5.82
C GLU A 356 10.08 16.63 4.60
N LYS A 357 10.88 16.08 3.68
CA LYS A 357 10.34 15.33 2.54
C LYS A 357 9.68 14.04 2.98
N LEU A 358 10.34 13.24 3.85
CA LEU A 358 9.76 12.01 4.40
C LEU A 358 8.46 12.28 5.14
N ASP A 359 8.43 13.28 6.02
CA ASP A 359 7.27 13.65 6.83
C ASP A 359 6.09 14.14 5.97
N ARG A 360 6.38 14.81 4.85
CA ARG A 360 5.35 15.25 3.89
C ARG A 360 4.77 14.10 3.06
N ASP A 361 5.62 13.16 2.65
CA ASP A 361 5.24 12.06 1.74
C ASP A 361 4.74 10.83 2.51
N ALA A 362 4.97 10.76 3.83
CA ALA A 362 4.56 9.66 4.68
C ALA A 362 3.05 9.67 4.99
N PRO A 363 2.46 8.51 5.28
CA PRO A 363 1.05 8.41 5.66
C PRO A 363 0.78 8.85 7.11
N TYR A 364 1.81 8.89 7.95
CA TYR A 364 1.67 9.26 9.37
C TYR A 364 1.56 10.78 9.58
N GLU A 365 1.11 11.17 10.76
CA GLU A 365 1.14 12.54 11.24
C GLU A 365 2.42 12.75 12.06
N VAL A 366 3.15 13.86 11.80
CA VAL A 366 4.40 14.19 12.53
C VAL A 366 4.15 14.27 14.03
N GLU A 367 3.00 14.85 14.41
CA GLU A 367 2.49 14.88 15.77
C GLU A 367 1.11 14.23 15.80
N LEU A 368 1.05 13.00 16.28
CA LEU A 368 -0.18 12.27 16.47
C LEU A 368 -0.74 12.56 17.87
N ASN A 369 -1.88 13.22 17.93
CA ASN A 369 -2.63 13.49 19.16
C ASN A 369 -3.78 12.51 19.30
N ILE A 370 -3.79 11.67 20.34
CA ILE A 370 -4.88 10.74 20.65
C ILE A 370 -5.20 10.71 22.14
N LYS A 371 -6.46 10.40 22.44
CA LYS A 371 -6.99 10.18 23.78
C LYS A 371 -7.59 8.77 23.88
N GLU A 372 -7.87 8.30 25.07
CA GLU A 372 -8.77 7.16 25.23
C GLU A 372 -10.10 7.44 24.53
N LYS A 373 -10.69 6.43 23.94
CA LYS A 373 -11.89 6.48 23.09
C LYS A 373 -11.71 7.20 21.76
N SER A 374 -10.48 7.62 21.40
CA SER A 374 -10.24 8.13 20.04
C SER A 374 -10.50 7.04 19.00
N GLN A 375 -11.25 7.41 17.97
CA GLN A 375 -11.40 6.56 16.78
C GLN A 375 -10.19 6.73 15.88
N VAL A 376 -9.50 5.64 15.62
CA VAL A 376 -8.23 5.62 14.88
C VAL A 376 -8.26 4.61 13.74
N MET A 377 -7.35 4.79 12.80
CA MET A 377 -7.11 3.89 11.67
C MET A 377 -5.64 3.49 11.64
N LEU A 378 -5.39 2.21 11.39
CA LEU A 378 -4.06 1.66 11.19
C LEU A 378 -3.51 2.06 9.81
N LEU A 379 -2.22 2.43 9.77
CA LEU A 379 -1.54 2.92 8.56
C LEU A 379 -0.59 1.90 7.94
N THR A 380 -0.45 0.73 8.54
CA THR A 380 0.46 -0.35 8.11
C THR A 380 -0.24 -1.69 8.17
N ASN A 381 0.28 -2.68 7.43
CA ASN A 381 -0.14 -4.07 7.58
C ASN A 381 0.70 -4.70 8.70
N GLN A 382 0.13 -4.83 9.91
CA GLN A 382 0.82 -5.40 11.06
C GLN A 382 0.63 -6.91 11.15
N ASP A 383 -0.60 -7.37 11.01
CA ASP A 383 -0.98 -8.78 11.02
C ASP A 383 -2.20 -9.00 10.13
N PRO A 384 -1.99 -9.28 8.83
CA PRO A 384 -3.08 -9.48 7.87
C PRO A 384 -4.01 -10.65 8.22
N LEU A 385 -3.50 -11.69 8.89
CA LEU A 385 -4.28 -12.86 9.27
C LEU A 385 -5.23 -12.53 10.43
N ALA A 386 -4.78 -11.69 11.37
CA ALA A 386 -5.62 -11.17 12.44
C ALA A 386 -6.51 -9.99 11.99
N GLY A 387 -6.52 -9.64 10.71
CA GLY A 387 -7.30 -8.52 10.18
C GLY A 387 -6.69 -7.13 10.47
N LEU A 388 -5.43 -7.07 10.93
CA LEU A 388 -4.73 -5.81 11.23
C LEU A 388 -3.97 -5.31 10.00
N VAL A 389 -4.70 -4.75 9.08
CA VAL A 389 -4.19 -4.20 7.81
C VAL A 389 -4.35 -2.69 7.75
N ASN A 390 -3.65 -2.07 6.82
CA ASN A 390 -3.84 -0.64 6.55
C ASN A 390 -5.31 -0.35 6.21
N GLY A 391 -5.88 0.65 6.90
CA GLY A 391 -7.30 0.96 6.81
C GLY A 391 -8.15 0.32 7.92
N SER A 392 -7.62 -0.63 8.71
CA SER A 392 -8.34 -1.21 9.85
C SER A 392 -8.65 -0.13 10.89
N ARG A 393 -9.93 0.03 11.21
CA ARG A 393 -10.40 1.02 12.18
C ARG A 393 -10.57 0.40 13.56
N GLY A 394 -10.31 1.21 14.57
CA GLY A 394 -10.44 0.81 15.96
C GLY A 394 -10.66 2.00 16.90
N VAL A 395 -10.82 1.68 18.17
CA VAL A 395 -10.94 2.65 19.26
C VAL A 395 -9.79 2.45 20.24
N VAL A 396 -9.15 3.55 20.63
CA VAL A 396 -8.13 3.52 21.69
C VAL A 396 -8.80 3.21 23.01
N THR A 397 -8.45 2.08 23.62
CA THR A 397 -9.02 1.63 24.90
C THR A 397 -8.16 2.02 26.10
N GLY A 398 -6.95 2.51 25.85
CA GLY A 398 -5.99 2.94 26.84
C GLY A 398 -4.58 2.94 26.31
N PHE A 399 -3.62 2.93 27.23
CA PHE A 399 -2.20 2.92 26.89
C PHE A 399 -1.49 1.84 27.75
N SER A 400 -0.54 1.15 27.16
CA SER A 400 0.27 0.14 27.83
C SER A 400 1.26 0.76 28.84
N SER A 401 1.86 -0.04 29.69
CA SER A 401 2.85 0.40 30.68
C SER A 401 4.09 1.08 30.05
N ASP A 402 4.46 0.69 28.84
CA ASP A 402 5.52 1.29 28.03
C ASP A 402 5.02 2.49 27.19
N GLY A 403 3.76 2.93 27.41
CA GLY A 403 3.19 4.16 26.86
C GLY A 403 2.56 4.04 25.48
N TYR A 404 2.57 2.87 24.83
CA TYR A 404 1.98 2.69 23.50
C TYR A 404 0.46 2.56 23.52
N PRO A 405 -0.25 2.97 22.46
CA PRO A 405 -1.69 2.83 22.38
C PRO A 405 -2.15 1.36 22.42
N LEU A 406 -3.21 1.10 23.16
CA LEU A 406 -3.99 -0.13 23.11
C LEU A 406 -5.24 0.14 22.28
N VAL A 407 -5.43 -0.58 21.20
CA VAL A 407 -6.52 -0.34 20.24
C VAL A 407 -7.35 -1.61 20.07
N LYS A 408 -8.66 -1.47 20.24
CA LYS A 408 -9.63 -2.50 19.88
C LYS A 408 -10.08 -2.27 18.45
N PHE A 409 -9.62 -3.12 17.55
CA PHE A 409 -9.95 -3.03 16.13
C PHE A 409 -11.29 -3.70 15.82
N LEU A 410 -12.04 -3.13 14.86
CA LEU A 410 -13.38 -3.59 14.50
C LEU A 410 -13.38 -5.01 13.91
N ASN A 411 -12.43 -5.27 13.01
CA ASN A 411 -12.28 -6.55 12.31
C ASN A 411 -11.03 -7.30 12.76
N GLY A 412 -10.53 -6.99 13.96
CA GLY A 412 -9.36 -7.59 14.58
C GLY A 412 -9.71 -8.56 15.73
N PRO A 413 -8.73 -8.92 16.53
CA PRO A 413 -8.94 -9.73 17.73
C PRO A 413 -9.97 -9.13 18.68
N ALA A 414 -10.64 -9.98 19.47
CA ALA A 414 -11.64 -9.55 20.45
C ALA A 414 -11.06 -8.71 21.61
N TYR A 415 -9.72 -8.74 21.77
CA TYR A 415 -8.98 -7.96 22.76
C TYR A 415 -8.29 -6.75 22.14
N SER A 416 -7.86 -5.80 22.99
CA SER A 416 -7.11 -4.62 22.55
C SER A 416 -5.68 -4.98 22.19
N VAL A 417 -5.25 -4.56 21.03
CA VAL A 417 -3.91 -4.80 20.49
C VAL A 417 -3.00 -3.62 20.81
N LYS A 418 -1.80 -3.88 21.31
CA LYS A 418 -0.77 -2.87 21.47
C LYS A 418 -0.22 -2.46 20.10
N VAL A 419 -0.20 -1.16 19.80
CA VAL A 419 0.31 -0.63 18.54
C VAL A 419 1.65 0.06 18.79
N PRO A 420 2.78 -0.64 18.53
CA PRO A 420 4.11 -0.05 18.66
C PRO A 420 4.43 0.87 17.49
N PRO A 421 5.50 1.70 17.58
CA PRO A 421 5.99 2.49 16.46
C PRO A 421 6.34 1.63 15.25
N ALA A 422 6.06 2.14 14.06
CA ALA A 422 6.52 1.61 12.79
C ALA A 422 7.59 2.52 12.18
N SER A 423 8.41 1.95 11.30
CA SER A 423 9.52 2.64 10.69
C SER A 423 9.25 2.97 9.22
N TRP A 424 9.61 4.19 8.82
CA TRP A 424 9.58 4.68 7.44
C TRP A 424 10.96 5.20 7.05
N SER A 425 11.53 4.67 5.97
CA SER A 425 12.91 4.98 5.56
C SER A 425 12.94 5.68 4.22
N SER A 426 13.84 6.67 4.09
CA SER A 426 14.07 7.38 2.84
C SER A 426 14.70 6.50 1.76
N ASP A 427 15.46 5.49 2.16
CA ASP A 427 16.19 4.59 1.26
C ASP A 427 16.55 3.29 1.99
N SER A 428 15.80 2.23 1.76
CA SER A 428 16.01 0.93 2.43
C SER A 428 17.23 0.15 1.90
N GLU A 429 17.86 0.62 0.81
CA GLU A 429 18.94 -0.10 0.13
C GLU A 429 20.35 0.40 0.45
N LYS A 430 20.52 1.42 1.30
CA LYS A 430 21.86 1.85 1.74
C LYS A 430 22.39 0.91 2.81
N GLU A 431 23.60 0.34 2.58
CA GLU A 431 24.33 -0.41 3.61
C GLU A 431 24.56 0.43 4.88
N ASP A 432 24.77 1.75 4.74
CA ASP A 432 24.83 2.71 5.86
C ASP A 432 23.44 3.16 6.33
N GLY A 433 22.35 2.63 5.70
CA GLY A 433 20.97 2.92 6.00
C GLY A 433 20.60 4.39 5.77
N GLY A 434 19.57 4.63 4.96
CA GLY A 434 18.98 5.96 4.82
C GLY A 434 18.48 6.53 6.16
N ILE A 435 17.86 7.68 6.10
CA ILE A 435 17.17 8.26 7.26
C ILE A 435 15.95 7.41 7.53
N THR A 436 15.79 6.95 8.78
CA THR A 436 14.63 6.22 9.25
C THR A 436 13.88 7.06 10.27
N ARG A 437 12.59 7.25 10.02
CA ARG A 437 11.65 7.87 10.94
C ARG A 437 10.80 6.79 11.60
N GLU A 438 10.50 6.95 12.86
CA GLU A 438 9.54 6.12 13.61
C GLU A 438 8.40 6.96 14.11
N GLN A 439 7.18 6.44 13.96
CA GLN A 439 5.95 7.01 14.50
C GLN A 439 4.96 5.88 14.81
N ILE A 440 3.99 6.14 15.68
CA ILE A 440 2.86 5.26 15.88
C ILE A 440 2.07 5.20 14.56
N PRO A 441 1.84 4.00 13.98
CA PRO A 441 1.18 3.84 12.68
C PRO A 441 -0.35 4.00 12.78
N LEU A 442 -0.79 5.07 13.43
CA LEU A 442 -2.19 5.43 13.59
C LEU A 442 -2.45 6.85 13.09
N ARG A 443 -3.69 7.11 12.71
CA ARG A 443 -4.25 8.45 12.52
C ARG A 443 -5.66 8.51 13.08
N LEU A 444 -6.15 9.71 13.39
CA LEU A 444 -7.56 9.91 13.69
C LEU A 444 -8.41 9.52 12.47
N ALA A 445 -9.50 8.81 12.71
CA ALA A 445 -10.34 8.23 11.67
C ALA A 445 -11.81 8.65 11.77
N TYR A 446 -12.09 9.82 12.34
CA TYR A 446 -13.42 10.40 12.28
C TYR A 446 -13.73 10.96 10.90
N ALA A 447 -12.74 11.61 10.28
CA ALA A 447 -12.83 12.10 8.90
C ALA A 447 -11.52 11.87 8.13
N LEU A 448 -11.66 11.65 6.82
CA LEU A 448 -10.56 11.52 5.84
C LEU A 448 -10.91 12.28 4.57
N THR A 449 -9.90 12.71 3.81
CA THR A 449 -10.18 13.14 2.43
C THR A 449 -10.36 11.93 1.52
N ILE A 450 -11.16 12.07 0.48
CA ILE A 450 -11.37 11.04 -0.54
C ILE A 450 -10.04 10.61 -1.16
N HIS A 451 -9.13 11.56 -1.40
CA HIS A 451 -7.77 11.26 -1.90
C HIS A 451 -6.96 10.34 -0.97
N LYS A 452 -7.00 10.61 0.35
CA LYS A 452 -6.30 9.77 1.35
C LYS A 452 -6.98 8.43 1.59
N ALA A 453 -8.25 8.30 1.20
CA ALA A 453 -8.99 7.04 1.26
C ALA A 453 -8.81 6.18 0.00
N GLN A 454 -8.19 6.70 -1.08
CA GLN A 454 -7.92 5.94 -2.31
C GLN A 454 -7.06 4.71 -1.98
N GLY A 455 -7.42 3.56 -2.56
CA GLY A 455 -6.79 2.28 -2.26
C GLY A 455 -7.25 1.61 -0.95
N ALA A 456 -7.68 2.36 0.07
CA ALA A 456 -8.15 1.79 1.33
C ALA A 456 -9.55 1.16 1.20
N SER A 457 -9.85 0.19 2.07
CA SER A 457 -11.21 -0.37 2.24
C SER A 457 -11.71 0.01 3.64
N LEU A 458 -12.91 0.57 3.68
CA LEU A 458 -13.58 0.97 4.93
C LEU A 458 -14.72 -0.01 5.22
N ASP A 459 -14.91 -0.33 6.48
CA ASP A 459 -16.03 -1.13 6.96
C ASP A 459 -17.34 -0.33 6.92
N SER A 460 -17.29 0.99 7.15
CA SER A 460 -18.41 1.90 6.92
C SER A 460 -17.93 3.33 6.69
N ALA A 461 -18.67 4.09 5.87
CA ALA A 461 -18.35 5.48 5.57
C ALA A 461 -19.61 6.36 5.49
N LEU A 462 -19.48 7.60 5.94
CA LEU A 462 -20.43 8.69 5.70
C LEU A 462 -19.81 9.63 4.66
N ILE A 463 -20.39 9.69 3.48
CA ILE A 463 -19.78 10.31 2.31
C ILE A 463 -20.49 11.61 1.96
N ASP A 464 -19.71 12.67 1.77
CA ASP A 464 -20.17 13.90 1.14
C ASP A 464 -19.85 13.87 -0.35
N VAL A 465 -20.88 13.70 -1.16
CA VAL A 465 -20.86 13.79 -2.63
C VAL A 465 -21.86 14.85 -3.11
N GLY A 466 -21.95 15.91 -2.33
CA GLY A 466 -22.77 17.08 -2.60
C GLY A 466 -22.12 18.07 -3.56
N PRO A 467 -22.59 19.33 -3.52
CA PRO A 467 -22.08 20.41 -4.38
C PRO A 467 -20.59 20.74 -4.25
N SER A 468 -19.97 20.33 -3.14
CA SER A 468 -18.54 20.53 -2.86
C SER A 468 -17.64 19.60 -3.67
N THR A 469 -18.19 18.57 -4.33
CA THR A 469 -17.44 17.64 -5.19
C THR A 469 -17.00 18.38 -6.46
N PHE A 470 -15.69 18.51 -6.66
CA PHE A 470 -15.11 19.32 -7.71
C PHE A 470 -14.34 18.53 -8.77
N GLU A 471 -13.85 17.31 -8.43
CA GLU A 471 -12.99 16.54 -9.31
C GLU A 471 -13.74 15.39 -9.98
N TYR A 472 -13.31 15.04 -11.21
CA TYR A 472 -13.80 13.85 -11.91
C TYR A 472 -13.45 12.58 -11.13
N GLY A 473 -14.35 11.60 -11.14
CA GLY A 473 -14.17 10.31 -10.47
C GLY A 473 -14.21 10.37 -8.93
N GLN A 474 -14.28 11.55 -8.32
CA GLN A 474 -14.21 11.73 -6.87
C GLN A 474 -15.36 11.00 -6.13
N ALA A 475 -16.60 11.14 -6.64
CA ALA A 475 -17.75 10.44 -6.09
C ALA A 475 -17.61 8.92 -6.20
N TYR A 476 -17.20 8.43 -7.37
CA TYR A 476 -16.95 7.00 -7.58
C TYR A 476 -15.88 6.45 -6.62
N VAL A 477 -14.74 7.15 -6.48
CA VAL A 477 -13.69 6.73 -5.55
C VAL A 477 -14.23 6.65 -4.13
N ALA A 478 -15.02 7.64 -3.68
CA ALA A 478 -15.60 7.65 -2.35
C ALA A 478 -16.54 6.46 -2.12
N LEU A 479 -17.51 6.22 -3.03
CA LEU A 479 -18.46 5.11 -2.95
C LEU A 479 -17.75 3.75 -2.93
N SER A 480 -16.73 3.58 -3.76
CA SER A 480 -16.00 2.30 -3.89
C SER A 480 -15.17 1.92 -2.65
N ARG A 481 -15.11 2.79 -1.62
CA ARG A 481 -14.36 2.49 -0.38
C ARG A 481 -15.05 1.48 0.52
N VAL A 482 -16.36 1.38 0.50
CA VAL A 482 -17.12 0.42 1.33
C VAL A 482 -17.44 -0.86 0.56
N ARG A 483 -17.77 -1.91 1.33
CA ARG A 483 -17.99 -3.26 0.77
C ARG A 483 -19.45 -3.53 0.42
N SER A 484 -20.39 -2.79 1.00
CA SER A 484 -21.82 -2.99 0.78
C SER A 484 -22.57 -1.67 0.87
N LEU A 485 -23.76 -1.64 0.27
CA LEU A 485 -24.65 -0.47 0.34
C LEU A 485 -25.12 -0.20 1.78
N GLU A 486 -25.26 -1.23 2.63
CA GLU A 486 -25.64 -1.05 4.03
C GLU A 486 -24.57 -0.32 4.85
N SER A 487 -23.30 -0.47 4.47
CA SER A 487 -22.16 0.19 5.11
C SER A 487 -21.95 1.63 4.64
N LEU A 488 -22.73 2.04 3.63
CA LEU A 488 -22.70 3.37 3.04
C LEU A 488 -23.74 4.27 3.70
N PHE A 489 -23.28 5.44 4.13
CA PHE A 489 -24.12 6.55 4.59
C PHE A 489 -23.80 7.77 3.72
N ILE A 490 -24.81 8.56 3.40
CA ILE A 490 -24.66 9.78 2.60
C ILE A 490 -24.95 11.01 3.46
N PHE A 491 -23.99 11.92 3.50
CA PHE A 491 -24.17 13.25 4.15
C PHE A 491 -24.93 14.17 3.20
N GLU A 492 -24.36 14.38 2.02
CA GLU A 492 -24.97 15.16 0.95
C GLU A 492 -24.71 14.49 -0.40
N ILE A 493 -25.66 14.63 -1.35
CA ILE A 493 -25.57 14.07 -2.69
C ILE A 493 -26.09 15.09 -3.71
N ALA A 494 -25.36 15.22 -4.81
CA ALA A 494 -25.77 16.02 -5.96
C ALA A 494 -25.52 15.27 -7.27
N PRO A 495 -26.42 15.30 -8.25
CA PRO A 495 -26.24 14.62 -9.54
C PRO A 495 -24.94 15.01 -10.23
N ARG A 496 -24.55 16.29 -10.17
CA ARG A 496 -23.32 16.80 -10.77
C ARG A 496 -22.01 16.26 -10.16
N ALA A 497 -22.07 15.60 -9.02
CA ALA A 497 -20.91 14.95 -8.39
C ALA A 497 -20.48 13.70 -9.17
N PHE A 498 -21.43 13.06 -9.84
CA PHE A 498 -21.22 11.84 -10.64
C PHE A 498 -20.86 12.20 -12.06
N ARG A 499 -19.58 12.33 -12.32
CA ARG A 499 -19.07 12.69 -13.65
C ARG A 499 -17.75 12.03 -13.95
N ALA A 500 -17.61 11.54 -15.15
CA ALA A 500 -16.38 11.02 -15.71
C ALA A 500 -15.78 12.02 -16.69
N HIS A 501 -14.45 12.03 -16.81
CA HIS A 501 -13.78 12.92 -17.75
C HIS A 501 -14.06 12.48 -19.20
N PRO A 502 -14.45 13.40 -20.13
CA PRO A 502 -14.82 13.02 -21.50
C PRO A 502 -13.72 12.25 -22.25
N LEU A 503 -12.45 12.66 -22.10
CA LEU A 503 -11.31 11.95 -22.70
C LEU A 503 -11.16 10.53 -22.16
N VAL A 504 -11.48 10.31 -20.89
CA VAL A 504 -11.44 8.96 -20.29
C VAL A 504 -12.54 8.09 -20.86
N LYS A 505 -13.77 8.61 -21.00
CA LYS A 505 -14.86 7.89 -21.66
C LYS A 505 -14.45 7.43 -23.05
N LYS A 506 -13.98 8.40 -23.87
CA LYS A 506 -13.51 8.10 -25.22
C LYS A 506 -12.39 7.06 -25.25
N PHE A 507 -11.39 7.18 -24.37
CA PHE A 507 -10.30 6.23 -24.28
C PHE A 507 -10.78 4.80 -23.99
N TYR A 508 -11.75 4.62 -23.07
CA TYR A 508 -12.30 3.30 -22.77
C TYR A 508 -13.28 2.74 -23.81
N GLU A 509 -13.90 3.61 -24.62
CA GLU A 509 -14.73 3.22 -25.76
C GLU A 509 -13.89 2.69 -26.94
N GLU A 510 -12.62 3.10 -27.01
CA GLU A 510 -11.66 2.69 -28.06
C GLU A 510 -10.83 1.43 -27.68
N LEU A 511 -10.97 0.91 -26.45
CA LEU A 511 -10.29 -0.30 -25.96
C LEU A 511 -11.04 -1.56 -26.33
#